data_795a6ca968314f3a7369f04987d78b40
#
_entry.id   795a6ca968314f3a7369f04987d78b40
#
_cell.length_a   1.000
_cell.length_b   1.000
_cell.length_c   1.000
_cell.angle_alpha   90.00
_cell.angle_beta   90.00
_cell.angle_gamma   90.00
#
_symmetry.space_group_name_H-M   'P 1'
#
loop_
_entity.id
_entity.type
_entity.pdbx_description
1 polymer ?
#
loop_
_entity_poly.entity_id
_entity_poly.type
_entity_poly.pdbx_seq_one_letter_code
_entity_poly.pdbx_strand_id
1 'polypeptide(L)'
;MIKNECSLYNGDCFELLKKIPESSVDFILTDPPYNLSKYSTGNMKFDWRSDINNDLAEWDAKDFSPGDLKDEFLRILKPTGNIFAFCSYNLIGKWHEIFDPIFDTFQFFVWHKTNPVPKFRKACYTRFFNFNS
;
A
#
# COMPACT_ATOMS: atom_id res chain seq x y z
N MET A 1 -18.06 29.40 -2.84
CA MET A 1 -16.90 29.05 -2.00
C MET A 1 -16.82 27.55 -1.88
N ILE A 2 -15.73 26.94 -2.32
CA ILE A 2 -15.49 25.52 -2.09
C ILE A 2 -15.10 25.38 -0.62
N LYS A 3 -15.91 24.74 0.20
CA LYS A 3 -15.55 24.39 1.57
C LYS A 3 -14.59 23.20 1.47
N ASN A 4 -13.34 23.41 1.85
CA ASN A 4 -12.41 22.32 2.06
C ASN A 4 -12.73 21.68 3.41
N GLU A 5 -13.42 20.57 3.40
CA GLU A 5 -13.70 19.78 4.59
C GLU A 5 -12.77 18.56 4.60
N CYS A 6 -12.15 18.31 5.74
CA CYS A 6 -11.33 17.11 5.96
C CYS A 6 -11.90 16.35 7.16
N SER A 7 -12.18 15.07 6.96
CA SER A 7 -12.63 14.18 8.02
C SER A 7 -11.58 13.09 8.25
N LEU A 8 -11.17 12.89 9.49
CA LEU A 8 -10.20 11.89 9.89
C LEU A 8 -10.88 10.81 10.73
N TYR A 9 -10.70 9.56 10.33
CA TYR A 9 -11.26 8.40 11.02
C TYR A 9 -10.13 7.45 11.42
N ASN A 10 -10.17 6.96 12.66
CA ASN A 10 -9.27 5.92 13.16
C ASN A 10 -10.07 4.64 13.39
N GLY A 11 -9.67 3.54 12.75
CA GLY A 11 -10.35 2.25 12.90
C GLY A 11 -9.99 1.27 11.77
N ASP A 12 -10.64 0.12 11.79
CA ASP A 12 -10.50 -0.87 10.73
C ASP A 12 -11.04 -0.32 9.41
N CYS A 13 -10.22 -0.33 8.36
CA CYS A 13 -10.59 0.25 7.07
C CYS A 13 -11.77 -0.48 6.42
N PHE A 14 -11.90 -1.80 6.57
CA PHE A 14 -13.01 -2.57 6.02
C PHE A 14 -14.35 -2.15 6.65
N GLU A 15 -14.36 -1.86 7.94
CA GLU A 15 -15.56 -1.38 8.62
C GLU A 15 -15.87 0.09 8.32
N LEU A 16 -14.83 0.90 8.10
CA LEU A 16 -14.99 2.31 7.76
C LEU A 16 -15.45 2.49 6.31
N LEU A 17 -14.93 1.71 5.37
CA LEU A 17 -15.34 1.75 3.96
C LEU A 17 -16.84 1.51 3.80
N LYS A 18 -17.44 0.59 4.55
CA LYS A 18 -18.89 0.32 4.53
C LYS A 18 -19.75 1.54 4.84
N LYS A 19 -19.23 2.53 5.54
CA LYS A 19 -19.93 3.76 5.90
C LYS A 19 -19.90 4.82 4.81
N ILE A 20 -19.06 4.66 3.79
CA ILE A 20 -18.95 5.58 2.67
C ILE A 20 -20.08 5.29 1.69
N PRO A 21 -20.84 6.31 1.26
CA PRO A 21 -21.93 6.12 0.29
C PRO A 21 -21.41 5.55 -1.05
N GLU A 22 -22.25 4.79 -1.71
CA GLU A 22 -22.01 4.28 -3.06
C GLU A 22 -21.79 5.43 -4.05
N SER A 23 -20.88 5.25 -5.01
CA SER A 23 -20.58 6.18 -6.10
C SER A 23 -20.35 7.63 -5.62
N SER A 24 -19.69 7.80 -4.47
CA SER A 24 -19.48 9.12 -3.85
C SER A 24 -18.03 9.62 -3.92
N VAL A 25 -17.06 8.74 -4.23
CA VAL A 25 -15.62 9.00 -4.18
C VAL A 25 -15.09 9.24 -5.59
N ASP A 26 -14.38 10.35 -5.81
CA ASP A 26 -13.72 10.64 -7.08
C ASP A 26 -12.33 10.02 -7.18
N PHE A 27 -11.66 9.85 -6.03
CA PHE A 27 -10.27 9.40 -5.99
C PHE A 27 -9.98 8.59 -4.73
N ILE A 28 -9.33 7.44 -4.91
CA ILE A 28 -8.83 6.60 -3.81
C ILE A 28 -7.30 6.63 -3.86
N LEU A 29 -6.68 7.00 -2.75
CA LEU A 29 -5.24 6.86 -2.53
C LEU A 29 -5.03 5.95 -1.33
N THR A 30 -4.31 4.84 -1.51
CA THR A 30 -4.14 3.84 -0.45
C THR A 30 -2.70 3.33 -0.38
N ASP A 31 -2.27 3.04 0.85
CA ASP A 31 -0.98 2.40 1.15
C ASP A 31 -1.26 1.16 2.02
N PRO A 32 -1.72 0.05 1.39
CA PRO A 32 -2.10 -1.16 2.11
C PRO A 32 -0.88 -1.99 2.53
N PRO A 33 -1.07 -3.03 3.35
CA PRO A 33 0.01 -3.95 3.75
C PRO A 33 0.74 -4.56 2.55
N TYR A 34 2.07 -4.71 2.68
CA TYR A 34 2.94 -5.18 1.59
C TYR A 34 3.30 -6.66 1.68
N ASN A 35 2.81 -7.37 2.69
CA ASN A 35 3.14 -8.78 2.94
C ASN A 35 4.65 -9.02 3.04
N LEU A 36 5.35 -8.15 3.77
CA LEU A 36 6.82 -8.20 3.89
C LEU A 36 7.31 -9.06 5.06
N SER A 37 6.43 -9.75 5.78
CA SER A 37 6.75 -10.52 6.97
C SER A 37 7.94 -11.47 6.78
N LYS A 38 7.97 -12.21 5.67
CA LYS A 38 9.09 -13.11 5.32
C LYS A 38 10.40 -12.40 4.96
N TYR A 39 10.35 -11.08 4.75
CA TYR A 39 11.51 -10.26 4.40
C TYR A 39 12.01 -9.40 5.55
N SER A 40 11.35 -9.45 6.72
CA SER A 40 11.80 -8.74 7.91
C SER A 40 13.21 -9.19 8.30
N THR A 41 14.06 -8.24 8.61
CA THR A 41 15.46 -8.48 9.00
C THR A 41 15.64 -8.60 10.50
N GLY A 42 14.55 -8.54 11.29
CA GLY A 42 14.60 -8.44 12.74
C GLY A 42 14.97 -7.04 13.23
N ASN A 43 15.09 -6.90 14.54
CA ASN A 43 15.45 -5.64 15.19
C ASN A 43 16.93 -5.32 14.97
N MET A 44 17.23 -4.07 14.65
CA MET A 44 18.61 -3.59 14.50
C MET A 44 19.02 -2.78 15.72
N LYS A 45 20.13 -3.18 16.36
CA LYS A 45 20.75 -2.47 17.48
C LYS A 45 21.92 -1.64 16.99
N PHE A 46 22.05 -0.44 17.51
CA PHE A 46 23.12 0.50 17.17
C PHE A 46 23.73 1.10 18.43
N ASP A 47 25.05 1.15 18.52
CA ASP A 47 25.76 1.72 19.66
C ASP A 47 25.67 3.26 19.72
N TRP A 48 25.26 3.91 18.62
CA TRP A 48 25.35 5.36 18.44
C TRP A 48 24.00 6.05 18.15
N ARG A 49 22.89 5.30 18.08
CA ARG A 49 21.54 5.82 17.92
C ARG A 49 20.51 4.87 18.53
N SER A 50 19.27 5.32 18.64
CA SER A 50 18.15 4.46 19.08
C SER A 50 18.03 3.23 18.20
N ASP A 51 17.73 2.10 18.86
CA ASP A 51 17.47 0.84 18.18
C ASP A 51 16.31 0.98 17.19
N ILE A 52 16.41 0.31 16.05
CA ILE A 52 15.30 0.19 15.12
C ILE A 52 14.56 -1.09 15.45
N ASN A 53 13.32 -0.90 15.88
CA ASN A 53 12.38 -2.00 16.04
C ASN A 53 11.72 -2.28 14.67
N ASN A 54 12.02 -3.43 14.09
CA ASN A 54 11.42 -3.92 12.85
C ASN A 54 10.33 -4.97 13.14
N ASP A 55 9.82 -5.00 14.38
CA ASP A 55 8.69 -5.86 14.68
C ASP A 55 7.53 -5.45 13.76
N LEU A 56 7.02 -6.44 13.06
CA LEU A 56 5.89 -6.24 12.18
C LEU A 56 4.67 -5.84 13.00
N ALA A 57 4.01 -4.81 12.58
CA ALA A 57 2.71 -4.50 13.11
C ALA A 57 1.75 -5.69 12.85
N GLU A 58 0.83 -5.96 13.75
CA GLU A 58 -0.11 -7.08 13.62
C GLU A 58 -0.87 -7.07 12.29
N TRP A 59 -1.13 -5.88 11.76
CA TRP A 59 -1.82 -5.71 10.47
C TRP A 59 -0.95 -6.11 9.25
N ASP A 60 0.38 -6.07 9.36
CA ASP A 60 1.31 -6.49 8.27
C ASP A 60 1.72 -7.98 8.43
N ALA A 61 1.35 -8.61 9.52
CA ALA A 61 1.55 -10.04 9.75
C ALA A 61 0.50 -10.92 9.04
N LYS A 62 -0.63 -10.36 8.65
CA LYS A 62 -1.69 -11.06 7.89
C LYS A 62 -1.41 -10.96 6.40
N ASP A 63 -1.66 -12.05 5.68
CA ASP A 63 -1.62 -12.02 4.22
C ASP A 63 -2.73 -11.12 3.69
N PHE A 64 -2.33 -10.01 3.08
CA PHE A 64 -3.23 -9.07 2.41
C PHE A 64 -3.33 -9.45 0.93
N SER A 65 -4.55 -9.38 0.39
CA SER A 65 -4.80 -9.46 -1.05
C SER A 65 -5.48 -8.16 -1.55
N PRO A 66 -5.04 -7.60 -2.68
CA PRO A 66 -5.77 -6.49 -3.31
C PRO A 66 -7.25 -6.80 -3.57
N GLY A 67 -7.60 -8.07 -3.76
CA GLY A 67 -8.97 -8.54 -3.91
C GLY A 67 -9.86 -8.27 -2.70
N ASP A 68 -9.29 -8.19 -1.51
CA ASP A 68 -10.04 -7.94 -0.28
C ASP A 68 -10.67 -6.52 -0.27
N LEU A 69 -10.08 -5.58 -0.99
CA LEU A 69 -10.56 -4.20 -1.11
C LEU A 69 -11.43 -3.96 -2.36
N LYS A 70 -11.40 -4.87 -3.33
CA LYS A 70 -11.99 -4.69 -4.65
C LYS A 70 -13.44 -4.24 -4.61
N ASP A 71 -14.29 -5.01 -3.95
CA ASP A 71 -15.73 -4.81 -4.00
C ASP A 71 -16.13 -3.48 -3.33
N GLU A 72 -15.53 -3.15 -2.20
CA GLU A 72 -15.77 -1.89 -1.53
C GLU A 72 -15.22 -0.69 -2.31
N PHE A 73 -14.04 -0.80 -2.90
CA PHE A 73 -13.50 0.26 -3.75
C PHE A 73 -14.38 0.54 -4.97
N LEU A 74 -14.86 -0.49 -5.65
CA LEU A 74 -15.75 -0.35 -6.79
C LEU A 74 -17.13 0.21 -6.38
N ARG A 75 -17.64 -0.17 -5.21
CA ARG A 75 -18.91 0.33 -4.71
C ARG A 75 -18.87 1.83 -4.43
N ILE A 76 -17.82 2.31 -3.76
CA ILE A 76 -17.72 3.72 -3.35
C ILE A 76 -17.25 4.64 -4.47
N LEU A 77 -16.49 4.12 -5.42
CA LEU A 77 -15.89 4.91 -6.50
C LEU A 77 -16.96 5.32 -7.52
N LYS A 78 -16.90 6.56 -7.96
CA LYS A 78 -17.69 7.04 -9.08
C LYS A 78 -17.24 6.38 -10.40
N PRO A 79 -18.09 6.30 -11.43
CA PRO A 79 -17.71 5.70 -12.72
C PRO A 79 -16.48 6.35 -13.40
N THR A 80 -16.20 7.62 -13.09
CA THR A 80 -15.03 8.37 -13.59
C THR A 80 -13.90 8.45 -12.57
N GLY A 81 -14.03 7.74 -11.46
CA GLY A 81 -13.08 7.80 -10.37
C GLY A 81 -11.78 7.03 -10.65
N ASN A 82 -10.74 7.35 -9.91
CA ASN A 82 -9.42 6.75 -10.06
C ASN A 82 -8.94 6.15 -8.73
N ILE A 83 -8.10 5.10 -8.85
CA ILE A 83 -7.43 4.46 -7.71
C ILE A 83 -5.92 4.59 -7.89
N PHE A 84 -5.23 5.05 -6.84
CA PHE A 84 -3.78 4.97 -6.70
C PHE A 84 -3.46 4.12 -5.48
N ALA A 85 -2.74 3.02 -5.70
CA ALA A 85 -2.31 2.13 -4.63
C ALA A 85 -0.78 2.03 -4.60
N PHE A 86 -0.20 2.30 -3.43
CA PHE A 86 1.18 1.90 -3.19
C PHE A 86 1.23 0.38 -3.02
N CYS A 87 2.23 -0.26 -3.58
CA CYS A 87 2.40 -1.69 -3.41
C CYS A 87 3.87 -2.10 -3.45
N SER A 88 4.17 -3.23 -2.88
CA SER A 88 5.47 -3.87 -3.05
C SER A 88 5.52 -4.64 -4.38
N TYR A 89 6.74 -4.88 -4.86
CA TYR A 89 6.99 -5.58 -6.13
C TYR A 89 6.34 -6.97 -6.21
N ASN A 90 6.14 -7.65 -5.08
CA ASN A 90 5.53 -8.98 -5.01
C ASN A 90 4.01 -8.96 -5.20
N LEU A 91 3.37 -7.80 -5.06
CA LEU A 91 1.91 -7.65 -5.20
C LEU A 91 1.48 -7.04 -6.53
N ILE A 92 2.39 -6.51 -7.34
CA ILE A 92 2.08 -5.84 -8.62
C ILE A 92 1.23 -6.73 -9.53
N GLY A 93 1.62 -8.00 -9.72
CA GLY A 93 0.88 -8.93 -10.57
C GLY A 93 -0.55 -9.15 -10.08
N LYS A 94 -0.76 -9.23 -8.76
CA LYS A 94 -2.10 -9.37 -8.19
C LYS A 94 -2.96 -8.12 -8.37
N TRP A 95 -2.38 -6.93 -8.21
CA TRP A 95 -3.09 -5.69 -8.49
C TRP A 95 -3.52 -5.61 -9.96
N HIS A 96 -2.62 -5.92 -10.89
CA HIS A 96 -2.92 -5.93 -12.31
C HIS A 96 -4.01 -6.97 -12.64
N GLU A 97 -3.85 -8.22 -12.22
CA GLU A 97 -4.81 -9.30 -12.49
C GLU A 97 -6.24 -8.94 -12.04
N ILE A 98 -6.36 -8.25 -10.90
CA ILE A 98 -7.66 -7.93 -10.29
C ILE A 98 -8.30 -6.69 -10.90
N PHE A 99 -7.52 -5.64 -11.19
CA PHE A 99 -8.06 -4.32 -11.52
C PHE A 99 -7.96 -3.96 -13.02
N ASP A 100 -6.99 -4.50 -13.76
CA ASP A 100 -6.89 -4.24 -15.20
C ASP A 100 -8.14 -4.64 -16.01
N PRO A 101 -8.82 -5.76 -15.71
CA PRO A 101 -10.05 -6.12 -16.42
C PRO A 101 -11.26 -5.19 -16.13
N ILE A 102 -11.15 -4.31 -15.15
CA ILE A 102 -12.26 -3.49 -14.64
C ILE A 102 -12.14 -2.03 -15.11
N PHE A 103 -10.90 -1.54 -15.18
CA PHE A 103 -10.60 -0.16 -15.53
C PHE A 103 -10.13 -0.05 -16.98
N ASP A 104 -10.45 1.07 -17.63
CA ASP A 104 -10.02 1.34 -19.01
C ASP A 104 -8.49 1.39 -19.16
N THR A 105 -7.79 1.72 -18.08
CA THR A 105 -6.33 1.86 -18.08
C THR A 105 -5.74 1.42 -16.75
N PHE A 106 -4.75 0.54 -16.80
CA PHE A 106 -3.89 0.21 -15.69
C PHE A 106 -2.49 0.77 -15.97
N GLN A 107 -1.99 1.64 -15.10
CA GLN A 107 -0.67 2.24 -15.25
C GLN A 107 0.20 1.94 -14.04
N PHE A 108 1.49 1.79 -14.30
CA PHE A 108 2.48 1.49 -13.31
C PHE A 108 3.48 2.64 -13.17
N PHE A 109 3.63 3.14 -11.93
CA PHE A 109 4.54 4.22 -11.62
C PHE A 109 5.63 3.74 -10.65
N VAL A 110 6.84 4.22 -10.85
CA VAL A 110 7.97 3.96 -9.94
C VAL A 110 8.26 5.19 -9.12
N TRP A 111 8.15 5.08 -7.82
CA TRP A 111 8.63 6.12 -6.92
C TRP A 111 10.11 5.88 -6.62
N HIS A 112 10.97 6.65 -7.24
CA HIS A 112 12.41 6.61 -7.00
C HIS A 112 12.76 7.41 -5.75
N LYS A 113 13.20 6.72 -4.69
CA LYS A 113 13.71 7.35 -3.46
C LYS A 113 15.18 7.72 -3.64
N THR A 114 15.52 8.99 -3.46
CA THR A 114 16.90 9.50 -3.55
C THR A 114 17.73 9.18 -2.31
N ASN A 115 17.07 8.83 -1.20
CA ASN A 115 17.71 8.47 0.07
C ASN A 115 17.11 7.15 0.62
N PRO A 116 17.38 6.01 -0.04
CA PRO A 116 16.86 4.72 0.40
C PRO A 116 17.55 4.27 1.70
N VAL A 117 16.83 3.51 2.51
CA VAL A 117 17.40 2.88 3.71
C VAL A 117 18.47 1.86 3.27
N PRO A 118 19.69 1.89 3.83
CA PRO A 118 20.73 0.93 3.51
C PRO A 118 20.31 -0.51 3.80
N LYS A 119 20.60 -1.43 2.89
CA LYS A 119 20.34 -2.86 3.09
C LYS A 119 21.59 -3.55 3.62
N PHE A 120 21.54 -4.00 4.87
CA PHE A 120 22.65 -4.70 5.54
C PHE A 120 22.52 -6.23 5.40
N ARG A 121 22.41 -6.77 4.19
CA ARG A 121 22.41 -8.22 3.97
C ARG A 121 23.73 -8.68 3.37
N LYS A 122 24.31 -9.77 3.90
CA LYS A 122 25.58 -10.36 3.41
C LYS A 122 25.50 -10.89 1.98
N ALA A 123 24.33 -11.18 1.47
CA ALA A 123 24.11 -11.59 0.09
C ALA A 123 23.06 -10.66 -0.53
N CYS A 124 23.55 -9.58 -1.13
CA CYS A 124 22.72 -8.69 -1.91
C CYS A 124 22.91 -9.00 -3.38
N TYR A 125 21.95 -9.65 -4.00
CA TYR A 125 21.74 -9.37 -5.41
C TYR A 125 21.27 -7.92 -5.48
N THR A 126 22.04 -7.07 -6.15
CA THR A 126 21.62 -5.72 -6.47
C THR A 126 20.32 -5.84 -7.26
N ARG A 127 19.21 -5.48 -6.66
CA ARG A 127 17.96 -5.43 -7.39
C ARG A 127 18.04 -4.23 -8.30
N PHE A 128 17.99 -4.47 -9.60
CA PHE A 128 18.00 -3.41 -10.60
C PHE A 128 16.76 -2.51 -10.52
N PHE A 129 15.73 -2.91 -9.77
CA PHE A 129 14.51 -2.15 -9.56
C PHE A 129 14.17 -2.16 -8.07
N ASN A 130 14.45 -1.09 -7.37
CA ASN A 130 13.92 -0.85 -6.03
C ASN A 130 12.52 -0.24 -6.16
N PHE A 131 11.52 -1.10 -6.21
CA PHE A 131 10.16 -0.70 -5.94
C PHE A 131 10.02 -0.70 -4.41
N ASN A 132 9.99 0.44 -3.79
CA ASN A 132 9.86 0.62 -2.35
C ASN A 132 10.81 -0.24 -1.49
N SER A 133 11.78 0.35 -0.97
CA SER A 133 12.50 -0.11 0.21
C SER A 133 12.45 0.95 1.26
#